data_d067627dde497468d7622f020e67bbce
#
_entry.id   d067627dde497468d7622f020e67bbce
#
_cell.length_a   1.000
_cell.length_b   1.000
_cell.length_c   1.000
_cell.angle_alpha   90.00
_cell.angle_beta   90.00
_cell.angle_gamma   90.00
#
_symmetry.space_group_name_H-M   'P 1'
#
loop_
_entity.id
_entity.type
_entity.pdbx_description
1 polymer ?
#
loop_
_entity_poly.entity_id
_entity_poly.type
_entity_poly.pdbx_seq_one_letter_code
_entity_poly.pdbx_strand_id
1 'polypeptide(L)'
;MALQYKTTKEHTITVTGYEGTIRHLVIPDQVDGCPVKTIGKNAFSAREDLESVSIPKTVETLGRYAFYNCKKLKSISLYDSVEDYYDGVIKQCHCLEEVKLTQLRGDYSVMKELLADTDRRLHFRIEPCGLQLTFPAYVYNFVEDVEARVLHHKIEGSGYPYRECV
;
A
#
# COMPACT_ATOMS: atom_id res chain seq x y z
N MET A 1 1.79 24.45 -4.97
CA MET A 1 2.12 23.01 -4.96
C MET A 1 2.10 22.52 -3.55
N ALA A 2 0.99 21.96 -3.21
CA ALA A 2 0.79 21.59 -1.82
C ALA A 2 -0.20 20.44 -1.69
N LEU A 3 0.03 19.64 -0.66
CA LEU A 3 -0.89 18.60 -0.24
C LEU A 3 -2.20 19.25 0.23
N GLN A 4 -3.31 18.76 -0.29
CA GLN A 4 -4.64 19.21 0.14
C GLN A 4 -5.16 18.25 1.19
N TYR A 5 -5.72 18.78 2.26
CA TYR A 5 -6.16 17.96 3.39
C TYR A 5 -7.26 18.63 4.21
N LYS A 6 -7.89 17.85 5.05
CA LYS A 6 -8.85 18.32 6.07
C LYS A 6 -8.39 17.81 7.44
N THR A 7 -8.60 18.61 8.47
CA THR A 7 -8.40 18.20 9.85
C THR A 7 -9.73 17.74 10.41
N THR A 8 -9.77 16.55 11.01
CA THR A 8 -10.98 15.98 11.61
C THR A 8 -11.20 16.50 13.03
N LYS A 9 -12.36 16.20 13.60
CA LYS A 9 -12.67 16.56 14.99
C LYS A 9 -11.75 15.86 16.00
N GLU A 10 -11.22 14.70 15.62
CA GLU A 10 -10.29 13.92 16.43
C GLU A 10 -8.84 14.37 16.25
N HIS A 11 -8.60 15.50 15.58
CA HIS A 11 -7.26 16.03 15.29
C HIS A 11 -6.42 15.07 14.46
N THR A 12 -7.04 14.44 13.48
CA THR A 12 -6.34 13.64 12.46
C THR A 12 -6.47 14.30 11.10
N ILE A 13 -5.64 13.88 10.16
CA ILE A 13 -5.61 14.43 8.80
C ILE A 13 -6.21 13.43 7.83
N THR A 14 -7.11 13.92 6.98
CA THR A 14 -7.58 13.24 5.78
C THR A 14 -7.00 13.97 4.57
N VAL A 15 -6.18 13.27 3.80
CA VAL A 15 -5.61 13.81 2.57
C VAL A 15 -6.69 13.79 1.50
N THR A 16 -6.91 14.94 0.84
CA THR A 16 -7.96 15.09 -0.16
C THR A 16 -7.43 15.26 -1.58
N GLY A 17 -6.15 15.55 -1.74
CA GLY A 17 -5.56 15.72 -3.05
C GLY A 17 -4.21 16.42 -3.00
N TYR A 18 -3.77 16.89 -4.15
CA TYR A 18 -2.53 17.65 -4.29
C TYR A 18 -2.69 18.69 -5.38
N GLU A 19 -2.36 19.91 -5.05
CA GLU A 19 -2.37 21.02 -6.01
C GLU A 19 -1.04 21.07 -6.74
N GLY A 20 -1.09 21.09 -8.06
CA GLY A 20 0.08 21.14 -8.91
C GLY A 20 0.47 19.79 -9.47
N THR A 21 1.62 19.76 -10.17
CA THR A 21 2.16 18.53 -10.77
C THR A 21 3.02 17.79 -9.76
N ILE A 22 2.83 16.49 -9.64
CA ILE A 22 3.61 15.64 -8.75
C ILE A 22 3.86 14.30 -9.42
N ARG A 23 5.13 13.91 -9.50
CA ARG A 23 5.57 12.66 -10.10
C ARG A 23 5.80 11.60 -9.03
N HIS A 24 6.45 11.97 -7.95
CA HIS A 24 6.77 11.10 -6.83
C HIS A 24 6.17 11.68 -5.55
N LEU A 25 5.00 11.19 -5.18
CA LEU A 25 4.28 11.69 -4.03
C LEU A 25 4.74 10.98 -2.75
N VAL A 26 5.24 11.75 -1.80
CA VAL A 26 5.54 11.27 -0.46
C VAL A 26 4.55 11.93 0.50
N ILE A 27 3.62 11.15 1.01
CA ILE A 27 2.64 11.64 1.96
C ILE A 27 3.29 11.65 3.35
N PRO A 28 3.31 12.80 4.05
CA PRO A 28 3.91 12.85 5.38
C PRO A 28 3.09 12.10 6.41
N ASP A 29 3.72 11.69 7.50
CA ASP A 29 3.02 11.00 8.58
C ASP A 29 2.21 11.95 9.48
N GLN A 30 2.51 13.26 9.43
CA GLN A 30 1.76 14.27 10.16
C GLN A 30 1.76 15.59 9.42
N VAL A 31 0.73 16.40 9.67
CA VAL A 31 0.59 17.76 9.18
C VAL A 31 0.15 18.62 10.37
N ASP A 32 0.89 19.68 10.67
CA ASP A 32 0.63 20.57 11.80
C ASP A 32 0.45 19.82 13.13
N GLY A 33 1.27 18.79 13.34
CA GLY A 33 1.22 17.97 14.55
C GLY A 33 0.11 16.93 14.59
N CYS A 34 -0.75 16.88 13.57
CA CYS A 34 -1.85 15.92 13.50
C CYS A 34 -1.48 14.74 12.59
N PRO A 35 -1.67 13.50 13.03
CA PRO A 35 -1.30 12.34 12.22
C PRO A 35 -2.18 12.20 10.98
N VAL A 36 -1.57 11.80 9.87
CA VAL A 36 -2.29 11.49 8.63
C VAL A 36 -2.85 10.08 8.76
N LYS A 37 -4.17 9.96 8.89
CA LYS A 37 -4.85 8.69 9.12
C LYS A 37 -5.58 8.16 7.90
N THR A 38 -5.98 9.03 6.99
CA THR A 38 -6.85 8.66 5.88
C THR A 38 -6.39 9.31 4.58
N ILE A 39 -6.35 8.50 3.53
CA ILE A 39 -6.33 9.02 2.16
C ILE A 39 -7.79 9.01 1.71
N GLY A 40 -8.31 10.18 1.40
CA GLY A 40 -9.74 10.34 1.15
C GLY A 40 -10.23 9.79 -0.17
N LYS A 41 -11.54 9.70 -0.30
CA LYS A 41 -12.22 9.27 -1.52
C LYS A 41 -11.78 10.14 -2.70
N ASN A 42 -11.37 9.49 -3.79
CA ASN A 42 -10.93 10.16 -5.02
C ASN A 42 -9.76 11.13 -4.85
N ALA A 43 -9.01 11.06 -3.77
CA ALA A 43 -7.96 12.04 -3.44
C ALA A 43 -6.98 12.27 -4.61
N PHE A 44 -6.58 11.21 -5.28
CA PHE A 44 -5.63 11.27 -6.40
C PHE A 44 -6.18 10.58 -7.65
N SER A 45 -7.48 10.46 -7.75
CA SER A 45 -8.14 9.80 -8.89
C SER A 45 -7.79 10.50 -10.21
N ALA A 46 -7.47 9.70 -11.23
CA ALA A 46 -7.17 10.16 -12.58
C ALA A 46 -5.95 11.11 -12.69
N ARG A 47 -5.00 11.01 -11.76
CA ARG A 47 -3.74 11.74 -11.87
C ARG A 47 -2.85 11.12 -12.94
N GLU A 48 -2.60 11.87 -14.01
CA GLU A 48 -1.79 11.41 -15.14
C GLU A 48 -0.29 11.64 -14.94
N ASP A 49 0.09 12.44 -13.96
CA ASP A 49 1.48 12.79 -13.66
C ASP A 49 2.13 11.86 -12.62
N LEU A 50 1.32 11.18 -11.80
CA LEU A 50 1.79 10.40 -10.66
C LEU A 50 2.44 9.09 -11.10
N GLU A 51 3.72 8.89 -10.76
CA GLU A 51 4.48 7.68 -11.07
C GLU A 51 4.76 6.80 -9.85
N SER A 52 4.91 7.39 -8.69
CA SER A 52 5.08 6.64 -7.44
C SER A 52 4.41 7.35 -6.27
N VAL A 53 3.99 6.56 -5.29
CA VAL A 53 3.43 7.10 -4.06
C VAL A 53 3.99 6.34 -2.86
N SER A 54 4.33 7.09 -1.81
CA SER A 54 4.74 6.55 -0.52
C SER A 54 3.70 6.95 0.52
N ILE A 55 3.06 5.95 1.11
CA ILE A 55 2.00 6.13 2.11
C ILE A 55 2.59 5.83 3.48
N PRO A 56 2.48 6.75 4.46
CA PRO A 56 3.13 6.61 5.74
C PRO A 56 2.46 5.57 6.65
N LYS A 57 3.18 5.14 7.66
CA LYS A 57 2.74 4.13 8.64
C LYS A 57 1.53 4.56 9.48
N THR A 58 1.22 5.84 9.51
CA THR A 58 0.09 6.37 10.26
C THR A 58 -1.25 6.14 9.57
N VAL A 59 -1.24 5.88 8.26
CA VAL A 59 -2.47 5.72 7.47
C VAL A 59 -3.13 4.39 7.79
N GLU A 60 -4.39 4.47 8.17
CA GLU A 60 -5.25 3.33 8.51
C GLU A 60 -6.33 3.10 7.47
N THR A 61 -6.67 4.12 6.69
CA THR A 61 -7.78 4.06 5.73
C THR A 61 -7.35 4.55 4.36
N LEU A 62 -7.62 3.73 3.34
CA LEU A 62 -7.52 4.12 1.94
C LEU A 62 -8.94 4.22 1.39
N GLY A 63 -9.36 5.45 1.06
CA GLY A 63 -10.70 5.75 0.60
C GLY A 63 -10.98 5.22 -0.80
N ARG A 64 -12.28 5.11 -1.12
CA ARG A 64 -12.73 4.62 -2.42
C ARG A 64 -12.11 5.44 -3.56
N TYR A 65 -11.55 4.74 -4.54
CA TYR A 65 -10.95 5.35 -5.73
C TYR A 65 -9.79 6.32 -5.44
N ALA A 66 -9.09 6.15 -4.31
CA ALA A 66 -8.03 7.07 -3.90
C ALA A 66 -6.98 7.31 -4.99
N PHE A 67 -6.57 6.25 -5.70
CA PHE A 67 -5.62 6.31 -6.81
C PHE A 67 -6.21 5.72 -8.10
N TYR A 68 -7.52 5.73 -8.22
CA TYR A 68 -8.22 5.19 -9.38
C TYR A 68 -7.73 5.86 -10.67
N ASN A 69 -7.43 5.03 -11.68
CA ASN A 69 -7.07 5.51 -13.01
C ASN A 69 -5.83 6.40 -13.04
N CYS A 70 -4.87 6.14 -12.18
CA CYS A 70 -3.54 6.76 -12.25
C CYS A 70 -2.71 5.99 -13.28
N LYS A 71 -2.80 6.41 -14.54
CA LYS A 71 -2.29 5.64 -15.69
C LYS A 71 -0.77 5.45 -15.70
N LYS A 72 -0.01 6.34 -15.07
CA LYS A 72 1.45 6.27 -15.03
C LYS A 72 2.01 5.75 -13.72
N LEU A 73 1.15 5.47 -12.75
CA LEU A 73 1.57 4.98 -11.45
C LEU A 73 2.22 3.60 -11.59
N LYS A 74 3.49 3.49 -11.23
CA LYS A 74 4.31 2.29 -11.36
C LYS A 74 4.55 1.57 -10.05
N SER A 75 4.61 2.32 -8.94
CA SER A 75 4.96 1.76 -7.65
C SER A 75 4.24 2.42 -6.50
N ILE A 76 3.93 1.63 -5.48
CA ILE A 76 3.33 2.08 -4.22
C ILE A 76 4.15 1.50 -3.07
N SER A 77 4.46 2.35 -2.08
CA SER A 77 5.02 1.91 -0.80
C SER A 77 3.99 2.17 0.27
N LEU A 78 3.69 1.17 1.09
CA LEU A 78 2.75 1.30 2.19
C LEU A 78 3.08 0.32 3.32
N TYR A 79 2.30 0.39 4.39
CA TYR A 79 2.49 -0.41 5.60
C TYR A 79 1.26 -1.25 5.88
N ASP A 80 1.40 -2.30 6.67
CA ASP A 80 0.28 -3.13 7.12
C ASP A 80 -0.59 -2.45 8.20
N SER A 81 -0.38 -1.15 8.40
CA SER A 81 -1.24 -0.29 9.22
C SER A 81 -2.63 -0.07 8.61
N VAL A 82 -2.79 -0.30 7.30
CA VAL A 82 -4.06 -0.09 6.60
C VAL A 82 -5.06 -1.16 7.05
N GLU A 83 -6.13 -0.72 7.71
CA GLU A 83 -7.21 -1.57 8.21
C GLU A 83 -8.44 -1.51 7.32
N ASP A 84 -8.73 -0.34 6.78
CA ASP A 84 -9.89 -0.09 5.93
C ASP A 84 -9.44 0.22 4.51
N TYR A 85 -9.62 -0.73 3.62
CA TYR A 85 -9.31 -0.61 2.21
C TYR A 85 -10.63 -0.61 1.43
N TYR A 86 -11.01 0.55 0.91
CA TYR A 86 -12.26 0.69 0.18
C TYR A 86 -12.10 0.30 -1.30
N ASP A 87 -13.22 0.19 -2.01
CA ASP A 87 -13.22 -0.29 -3.38
C ASP A 87 -12.48 0.62 -4.35
N GLY A 88 -11.78 0.01 -5.30
CA GLY A 88 -11.23 0.70 -6.46
C GLY A 88 -10.01 1.57 -6.20
N VAL A 89 -9.32 1.40 -5.08
CA VAL A 89 -8.15 2.24 -4.72
C VAL A 89 -7.15 2.32 -5.86
N ILE A 90 -6.83 1.19 -6.51
CA ILE A 90 -5.84 1.13 -7.59
C ILE A 90 -6.42 0.62 -8.92
N LYS A 91 -7.73 0.56 -9.05
CA LYS A 91 -8.35 0.14 -10.32
C LYS A 91 -7.94 1.06 -11.46
N GLN A 92 -7.73 0.48 -12.64
CA GLN A 92 -7.33 1.19 -13.85
C GLN A 92 -5.92 1.81 -13.77
N CYS A 93 -5.10 1.38 -12.85
CA CYS A 93 -3.69 1.75 -12.81
C CYS A 93 -2.88 0.80 -13.69
N HIS A 94 -2.89 1.06 -15.01
CA HIS A 94 -2.37 0.10 -16.01
C HIS A 94 -0.85 -0.08 -15.99
N CYS A 95 -0.11 0.81 -15.35
CA CYS A 95 1.35 0.71 -15.24
C CYS A 95 1.82 0.19 -13.89
N LEU A 96 0.92 -0.05 -12.93
CA LEU A 96 1.32 -0.47 -11.60
C LEU A 96 1.90 -1.88 -11.62
N GLU A 97 3.14 -2.01 -11.14
CA GLU A 97 3.90 -3.27 -11.15
C GLU A 97 4.49 -3.61 -9.78
N GLU A 98 4.89 -2.60 -9.01
CA GLU A 98 5.68 -2.78 -7.81
C GLU A 98 4.94 -2.29 -6.57
N VAL A 99 4.89 -3.12 -5.54
CA VAL A 99 4.38 -2.75 -4.22
C VAL A 99 5.42 -3.11 -3.17
N LYS A 100 5.84 -2.11 -2.40
CA LYS A 100 6.67 -2.34 -1.21
C LYS A 100 5.77 -2.30 0.01
N LEU A 101 5.62 -3.44 0.67
CA LEU A 101 4.84 -3.55 1.90
C LEU A 101 5.79 -3.67 3.09
N THR A 102 5.76 -2.69 3.99
CA THR A 102 6.51 -2.74 5.23
C THR A 102 5.57 -3.23 6.34
N GLN A 103 5.96 -4.34 6.98
CA GLN A 103 5.17 -4.94 8.03
C GLN A 103 5.57 -4.42 9.40
N LEU A 104 4.58 -3.96 10.15
CA LEU A 104 4.69 -3.58 11.55
C LEU A 104 4.02 -4.62 12.43
N ARG A 105 3.03 -5.33 11.91
CA ARG A 105 2.21 -6.31 12.63
C ARG A 105 2.22 -7.71 12.02
N GLY A 106 2.87 -7.87 10.88
CA GLY A 106 2.87 -9.15 10.16
C GLY A 106 1.55 -9.46 9.47
N ASP A 107 0.77 -8.44 9.15
CA ASP A 107 -0.55 -8.58 8.52
C ASP A 107 -0.40 -8.54 6.98
N TYR A 108 -1.16 -9.38 6.28
CA TYR A 108 -1.15 -9.48 4.82
C TYR A 108 -2.46 -9.02 4.18
N SER A 109 -3.41 -8.52 4.97
CA SER A 109 -4.73 -8.14 4.47
C SER A 109 -4.68 -7.12 3.35
N VAL A 110 -3.82 -6.12 3.46
CA VAL A 110 -3.71 -5.08 2.44
C VAL A 110 -3.15 -5.63 1.12
N MET A 111 -2.26 -6.61 1.16
CA MET A 111 -1.80 -7.29 -0.07
C MET A 111 -2.95 -7.99 -0.78
N LYS A 112 -3.77 -8.69 0.00
CA LYS A 112 -4.95 -9.39 -0.52
C LYS A 112 -5.91 -8.39 -1.17
N GLU A 113 -6.14 -7.26 -0.53
CA GLU A 113 -7.01 -6.22 -1.06
C GLU A 113 -6.46 -5.62 -2.36
N LEU A 114 -5.15 -5.35 -2.41
CA LEU A 114 -4.52 -4.83 -3.62
C LEU A 114 -4.64 -5.82 -4.77
N LEU A 115 -4.42 -7.10 -4.53
CA LEU A 115 -4.54 -8.13 -5.58
C LEU A 115 -5.98 -8.32 -6.05
N ALA A 116 -6.94 -8.17 -5.15
CA ALA A 116 -8.36 -8.24 -5.51
C ALA A 116 -8.81 -7.02 -6.32
N ASP A 117 -8.08 -5.91 -6.19
CA ASP A 117 -8.43 -4.62 -6.78
C ASP A 117 -7.75 -4.37 -8.13
N THR A 118 -6.96 -5.30 -8.63
CA THR A 118 -6.27 -5.17 -9.91
C THR A 118 -6.47 -6.42 -10.76
N ASP A 119 -6.42 -6.24 -12.08
CA ASP A 119 -6.39 -7.33 -13.05
C ASP A 119 -4.97 -7.62 -13.55
N ARG A 120 -3.97 -7.04 -12.91
CA ARG A 120 -2.58 -7.11 -13.35
C ARG A 120 -1.73 -7.94 -12.40
N ARG A 121 -0.59 -8.39 -12.91
CA ARG A 121 0.46 -9.01 -12.10
C ARG A 121 1.12 -7.95 -11.24
N LEU A 122 1.22 -8.21 -9.93
CA LEU A 122 1.91 -7.33 -9.00
C LEU A 122 3.12 -8.04 -8.40
N HIS A 123 4.24 -7.32 -8.34
CA HIS A 123 5.43 -7.74 -7.64
C HIS A 123 5.47 -7.07 -6.27
N PHE A 124 5.55 -7.87 -5.22
CA PHE A 124 5.61 -7.39 -3.83
C PHE A 124 7.00 -7.59 -3.26
N ARG A 125 7.48 -6.56 -2.60
CA ARG A 125 8.63 -6.65 -1.72
C ARG A 125 8.14 -6.46 -0.29
N ILE A 126 8.39 -7.46 0.57
CA ILE A 126 7.93 -7.45 1.96
C ILE A 126 9.10 -7.09 2.87
N GLU A 127 8.98 -5.98 3.57
CA GLU A 127 9.99 -5.50 4.50
C GLU A 127 9.55 -5.76 5.95
N PRO A 128 10.43 -5.95 6.89
CA PRO A 128 11.90 -5.87 6.79
C PRO A 128 12.59 -7.14 6.26
N CYS A 129 11.86 -8.23 6.04
CA CYS A 129 12.50 -9.51 5.67
C CYS A 129 13.08 -9.54 4.25
N GLY A 130 12.65 -8.64 3.36
CA GLY A 130 13.16 -8.56 2.00
C GLY A 130 12.63 -9.61 1.02
N LEU A 131 11.62 -10.39 1.43
CA LEU A 131 11.01 -11.40 0.57
C LEU A 131 10.32 -10.73 -0.63
N GLN A 132 10.58 -11.26 -1.83
CA GLN A 132 9.95 -10.78 -3.05
C GLN A 132 9.04 -11.85 -3.62
N LEU A 133 7.82 -11.45 -3.94
CA LEU A 133 6.78 -12.32 -4.48
C LEU A 133 6.11 -11.65 -5.66
N THR A 134 5.90 -12.41 -6.73
CA THR A 134 5.12 -11.94 -7.87
C THR A 134 3.84 -12.77 -7.97
N PHE A 135 2.71 -12.10 -8.00
CA PHE A 135 1.42 -12.74 -8.10
C PHE A 135 0.75 -12.41 -9.43
N PRO A 136 0.17 -13.41 -10.10
CA PRO A 136 -0.71 -13.16 -11.25
C PRO A 136 -2.03 -12.56 -10.78
N ALA A 137 -2.90 -12.16 -11.73
CA ALA A 137 -4.15 -11.47 -11.46
C ALA A 137 -5.13 -12.26 -10.59
N TYR A 138 -5.07 -13.50 -10.40
CA TYR A 138 -5.97 -14.27 -9.53
C TYR A 138 -5.18 -15.22 -8.68
N VAL A 139 -5.33 -15.13 -7.36
CA VAL A 139 -4.65 -16.01 -6.41
C VAL A 139 -5.68 -16.61 -5.48
N TYR A 140 -5.80 -17.94 -5.52
CA TYR A 140 -6.58 -18.69 -4.54
C TYR A 140 -5.68 -19.02 -3.35
N ASN A 141 -6.24 -19.06 -2.14
CA ASN A 141 -5.51 -19.37 -0.90
C ASN A 141 -4.32 -18.45 -0.65
N PHE A 142 -4.45 -17.22 -1.08
CA PHE A 142 -3.39 -16.22 -1.07
C PHE A 142 -2.72 -16.04 0.30
N VAL A 143 -3.52 -15.89 1.35
CA VAL A 143 -2.97 -15.60 2.70
C VAL A 143 -2.10 -16.74 3.19
N GLU A 144 -2.57 -17.97 3.02
CA GLU A 144 -1.85 -19.18 3.45
C GLU A 144 -0.54 -19.33 2.68
N ASP A 145 -0.56 -19.12 1.37
CA ASP A 145 0.63 -19.21 0.54
C ASP A 145 1.67 -18.17 0.90
N VAL A 146 1.24 -16.93 1.13
CA VAL A 146 2.15 -15.84 1.51
C VAL A 146 2.73 -16.09 2.89
N GLU A 147 1.92 -16.48 3.85
CA GLU A 147 2.39 -16.75 5.20
C GLU A 147 3.43 -17.89 5.21
N ALA A 148 3.17 -18.96 4.49
CA ALA A 148 4.09 -20.08 4.38
C ALA A 148 5.42 -19.65 3.75
N ARG A 149 5.38 -18.86 2.68
CA ARG A 149 6.59 -18.37 2.01
C ARG A 149 7.40 -17.41 2.89
N VAL A 150 6.71 -16.53 3.61
CA VAL A 150 7.38 -15.61 4.53
C VAL A 150 8.04 -16.35 5.67
N LEU A 151 7.35 -17.33 6.25
CA LEU A 151 7.91 -18.17 7.31
C LEU A 151 9.14 -18.93 6.83
N HIS A 152 9.05 -19.54 5.66
CA HIS A 152 10.16 -20.28 5.05
C HIS A 152 11.37 -19.36 4.83
N HIS A 153 11.14 -18.18 4.29
CA HIS A 153 12.19 -17.20 4.05
C HIS A 153 12.87 -16.75 5.36
N LYS A 154 12.10 -16.52 6.41
CA LYS A 154 12.63 -16.12 7.71
C LYS A 154 13.49 -17.23 8.32
N ILE A 155 13.05 -18.49 8.21
CA ILE A 155 13.79 -19.64 8.69
C ILE A 155 15.15 -19.77 7.98
N GLU A 156 15.15 -19.69 6.65
CA GLU A 156 16.38 -19.74 5.87
C GLU A 156 17.31 -18.58 6.20
N GLY A 157 16.75 -17.38 6.28
CA GLY A 157 17.53 -16.17 6.57
C GLY A 157 18.12 -16.14 7.98
N SER A 158 17.50 -16.80 8.94
CA SER A 158 18.01 -16.88 10.32
C SER A 158 19.00 -18.02 10.53
N GLY A 159 19.07 -18.97 9.60
CA GLY A 159 19.91 -20.15 9.73
C GLY A 159 19.38 -21.21 10.69
N TYR A 160 18.16 -21.07 11.20
CA TYR A 160 17.55 -22.08 12.06
C TYR A 160 16.91 -23.21 11.25
N PRO A 161 16.95 -24.43 11.78
CA PRO A 161 16.17 -25.53 11.18
C PRO A 161 14.67 -25.24 11.25
N TYR A 162 13.92 -25.71 10.27
CA TYR A 162 12.48 -25.50 10.19
C TYR A 162 11.74 -25.90 11.46
N ARG A 163 12.12 -27.02 12.05
CA ARG A 163 11.49 -27.55 13.26
C ARG A 163 11.61 -26.65 14.47
N GLU A 164 12.55 -25.74 14.49
CA GLU A 164 12.79 -24.83 15.61
C GLU A 164 11.99 -23.54 15.49
N CYS A 165 11.49 -23.26 14.30
CA CYS A 165 10.81 -21.99 13.99
C CYS A 165 9.28 -22.13 13.91
N VAL A 166 8.77 -23.32 14.18
CA VAL A 166 7.33 -23.60 14.07
C VAL A 166 6.60 -23.37 15.38
#